data_5781702e3d171056852b98d5e8c6d2d9
#
_entry.id   5781702e3d171056852b98d5e8c6d2d9
#
_cell.length_a   1.000
_cell.length_b   1.000
_cell.length_c   1.000
_cell.angle_alpha   90.00
_cell.angle_beta   90.00
_cell.angle_gamma   90.00
#
_symmetry.space_group_name_H-M   'P 1'
#
loop_
_entity.id
_entity.type
_entity.pdbx_description
1 polymer ?
#
loop_
_entity_poly.entity_id
_entity_poly.type
_entity_poly.pdbx_seq_one_letter_code
_entity_poly.pdbx_strand_id
1 'polypeptide(L)'
;MRAARTVEPSGPEGLRIEDVAAPAPGPDEIRVKVKATALNRADLLQTMGLYPAPPGAPPDIPGLEYAGEVAQVGANVTRWRVGDRVMGLVAGGAWAEELITHEREAIAIPFGLSFSEAA
;
A
#
# COMPACT_ATOMS: atom_id res chain seq x y z
N MET A 1 6.31 1.17 11.76
CA MET A 1 6.69 0.48 10.51
C MET A 1 7.62 1.34 9.67
N ARG A 2 8.37 0.73 8.77
CA ARG A 2 9.20 1.46 7.82
C ARG A 2 8.40 1.79 6.55
N ALA A 3 8.62 2.98 6.03
CA ALA A 3 8.01 3.42 4.80
C ALA A 3 8.99 4.31 4.02
N ALA A 4 8.88 4.28 2.69
CA ALA A 4 9.57 5.24 1.85
C ALA A 4 8.74 6.52 1.78
N ARG A 5 9.22 7.60 2.38
CA ARG A 5 8.52 8.89 2.42
C ARG A 5 9.18 9.92 1.53
N THR A 6 8.36 10.70 0.87
CA THR A 6 8.79 11.92 0.20
C THR A 6 8.91 13.03 1.24
N VAL A 7 10.13 13.35 1.66
CA VAL A 7 10.36 14.41 2.66
C VAL A 7 10.47 15.78 2.02
N GLU A 8 10.82 15.81 0.72
CA GLU A 8 10.86 17.03 -0.09
C GLU A 8 10.35 16.69 -1.49
N PRO A 9 9.51 17.54 -2.11
CA PRO A 9 8.96 17.27 -3.44
C PRO A 9 9.98 17.63 -4.55
N SER A 10 11.18 17.06 -4.47
CA SER A 10 12.29 17.35 -5.35
C SER A 10 12.67 16.17 -6.27
N GLY A 11 11.80 15.16 -6.35
CA GLY A 11 12.07 13.96 -7.11
C GLY A 11 12.54 12.80 -6.22
N PRO A 12 13.02 11.70 -6.82
CA PRO A 12 13.44 10.50 -6.08
C PRO A 12 14.51 10.75 -5.03
N GLU A 13 15.34 11.77 -5.20
CA GLU A 13 16.37 12.15 -4.23
C GLU A 13 15.78 12.60 -2.88
N GLY A 14 14.51 13.02 -2.87
CA GLY A 14 13.79 13.41 -1.67
C GLY A 14 13.18 12.24 -0.89
N LEU A 15 13.30 11.01 -1.39
CA LEU A 15 12.80 9.84 -0.69
C LEU A 15 13.73 9.46 0.47
N ARG A 16 13.12 9.10 1.61
CA ARG A 16 13.82 8.59 2.79
C ARG A 16 13.06 7.40 3.35
N ILE A 17 13.80 6.43 3.87
CA ILE A 17 13.20 5.36 4.66
C ILE A 17 13.08 5.85 6.10
N GLU A 18 11.86 5.93 6.59
CA GLU A 18 11.58 6.42 7.93
C GLU A 18 10.63 5.50 8.67
N ASP A 19 10.70 5.53 10.00
CA ASP A 19 9.71 4.89 10.83
C ASP A 19 8.47 5.78 10.94
N VAL A 20 7.32 5.19 10.64
CA VAL A 20 6.02 5.85 10.72
C VAL A 20 5.04 4.97 11.48
N ALA A 21 3.97 5.54 11.99
CA ALA A 21 2.92 4.76 12.63
C ALA A 21 2.28 3.80 11.64
N ALA A 22 2.08 2.54 12.04
CA ALA A 22 1.32 1.60 11.23
C ALA A 22 -0.15 2.06 11.18
N PRO A 23 -0.79 2.01 9.99
CA PRO A 23 -2.18 2.43 9.89
C PRO A 23 -3.12 1.41 10.55
N ALA A 24 -4.24 1.89 11.08
CA ALA A 24 -5.29 1.03 11.62
C ALA A 24 -6.45 0.95 10.63
N PRO A 25 -7.00 -0.26 10.35
CA PRO A 25 -8.11 -0.38 9.42
C PRO A 25 -9.40 0.15 10.04
N GLY A 26 -10.20 0.83 9.21
CA GLY A 26 -11.58 1.14 9.53
C GLY A 26 -12.47 -0.11 9.47
N PRO A 27 -13.80 0.03 9.76
CA PRO A 27 -14.70 -1.13 9.86
C PRO A 27 -14.75 -1.99 8.59
N ASP A 28 -14.64 -1.39 7.41
CA ASP A 28 -14.74 -2.08 6.12
C ASP A 28 -13.39 -2.27 5.43
N GLU A 29 -12.31 -2.06 6.16
CA GLU A 29 -10.96 -2.09 5.62
C GLU A 29 -10.16 -3.26 6.16
N ILE A 30 -9.15 -3.63 5.40
CA ILE A 30 -8.12 -4.59 5.82
C ILE A 30 -6.77 -3.90 5.89
N ARG A 31 -5.92 -4.37 6.80
CA ARG A 31 -4.51 -4.01 6.84
C ARG A 31 -3.73 -5.15 6.21
N VAL A 32 -2.90 -4.81 5.24
CA VAL A 32 -2.10 -5.77 4.49
C VAL A 32 -0.63 -5.58 4.85
N LYS A 33 0.03 -6.68 5.19
CA LYS A 33 1.49 -6.73 5.29
C LYS A 33 2.05 -6.88 3.88
N VAL A 34 2.65 -5.82 3.37
CA VAL A 34 3.16 -5.77 2.01
C VAL A 34 4.40 -6.65 1.87
N LYS A 35 4.38 -7.57 0.93
CA LYS A 35 5.50 -8.46 0.60
C LYS A 35 6.21 -8.03 -0.67
N ALA A 36 5.50 -7.39 -1.59
CA ALA A 36 6.04 -6.86 -2.83
C ALA A 36 5.22 -5.67 -3.28
N THR A 37 5.85 -4.76 -3.97
CA THR A 37 5.24 -3.60 -4.60
C THR A 37 5.88 -3.38 -5.96
N ALA A 38 5.41 -2.40 -6.72
CA ALA A 38 5.95 -2.11 -8.04
C ALA A 38 6.20 -0.62 -8.19
N LEU A 39 6.92 -0.27 -9.25
CA LEU A 39 7.25 1.11 -9.62
C LEU A 39 6.42 1.52 -10.82
N ASN A 40 5.80 2.68 -10.73
CA ASN A 40 5.01 3.26 -11.80
C ASN A 40 5.48 4.70 -12.06
N ARG A 41 5.22 5.20 -13.27
CA ARG A 41 5.58 6.58 -13.61
C ARG A 41 4.94 7.61 -12.67
N ALA A 42 3.70 7.35 -12.23
CA ALA A 42 3.01 8.24 -11.30
C ALA A 42 3.75 8.38 -9.96
N ASP A 43 4.50 7.37 -9.54
CA ASP A 43 5.30 7.44 -8.31
C ASP A 43 6.40 8.49 -8.43
N LEU A 44 7.04 8.57 -9.60
CA LEU A 44 8.05 9.60 -9.88
C LEU A 44 7.42 10.99 -9.84
N LEU A 45 6.26 11.15 -10.45
CA LEU A 45 5.52 12.43 -10.44
C LEU A 45 5.12 12.82 -9.03
N GLN A 46 4.71 11.85 -8.21
CA GLN A 46 4.37 12.10 -6.82
C GLN A 46 5.58 12.60 -6.03
N THR A 47 6.75 12.03 -6.24
CA THR A 47 7.99 12.49 -5.58
C THR A 47 8.34 13.93 -5.96
N MET A 48 7.89 14.39 -7.11
CA MET A 48 8.09 15.76 -7.59
C MET A 48 6.98 16.73 -7.16
N GLY A 49 5.96 16.25 -6.46
CA GLY A 49 4.79 17.04 -6.10
C GLY A 49 3.81 17.28 -7.25
N LEU A 50 3.95 16.54 -8.36
CA LEU A 50 3.13 16.70 -9.56
C LEU A 50 1.98 15.71 -9.66
N TYR A 51 1.86 14.80 -8.72
CA TYR A 51 0.79 13.81 -8.62
C TYR A 51 0.39 13.67 -7.14
N PRO A 52 -0.37 14.64 -6.61
CA PRO A 52 -0.75 14.62 -5.20
C PRO A 52 -1.66 13.44 -4.88
N ALA A 53 -1.49 12.87 -3.69
CA ALA A 53 -2.36 11.80 -3.22
C ALA A 53 -3.78 12.32 -3.00
N PRO A 54 -4.81 11.55 -3.41
CA PRO A 54 -6.19 11.92 -3.14
C PRO A 54 -6.51 11.85 -1.64
N PRO A 55 -7.59 12.49 -1.19
CA PRO A 55 -8.03 12.38 0.21
C PRO A 55 -8.19 10.93 0.63
N GLY A 56 -7.71 10.61 1.84
CA GLY A 56 -7.75 9.26 2.39
C GLY A 56 -6.51 8.41 2.11
N ALA A 57 -5.71 8.76 1.11
CA ALA A 57 -4.42 8.10 0.86
C ALA A 57 -3.31 8.80 1.66
N PRO A 58 -2.23 8.07 2.04
CA PRO A 58 -1.08 8.71 2.65
C PRO A 58 -0.51 9.80 1.74
N PRO A 59 -0.34 11.03 2.23
CA PRO A 59 0.04 12.14 1.36
C PRO A 59 1.49 12.10 0.90
N ASP A 60 2.34 11.36 1.58
CA ASP A 60 3.78 11.39 1.40
C ASP A 60 4.42 10.01 1.22
N ILE A 61 3.63 8.95 1.13
CA ILE A 61 4.13 7.60 0.85
C ILE A 61 3.63 7.19 -0.53
N PRO A 62 4.53 7.08 -1.53
CA PRO A 62 4.14 6.63 -2.86
C PRO A 62 3.77 5.15 -2.92
N GLY A 63 3.48 4.67 -4.12
CA GLY A 63 3.19 3.27 -4.40
C GLY A 63 1.72 3.02 -4.66
N LEU A 64 1.41 2.47 -5.84
CA LEU A 64 0.05 2.33 -6.35
C LEU A 64 -0.42 0.88 -6.43
N GLU A 65 0.44 -0.09 -6.19
CA GLU A 65 0.08 -1.49 -6.25
C GLU A 65 0.90 -2.33 -5.28
N TYR A 66 0.34 -3.45 -4.89
CA TYR A 66 0.94 -4.30 -3.85
C TYR A 66 0.54 -5.76 -4.03
N ALA A 67 1.32 -6.63 -3.40
CA ALA A 67 0.94 -7.99 -3.07
C ALA A 67 1.38 -8.28 -1.63
N GLY A 68 0.56 -8.97 -0.86
CA GLY A 68 0.87 -9.23 0.54
C GLY A 68 -0.13 -10.14 1.22
N GLU A 69 -0.06 -10.16 2.54
CA GLU A 69 -0.94 -10.95 3.39
C GLU A 69 -1.80 -10.06 4.27
N VAL A 70 -3.06 -10.44 4.43
CA VAL A 70 -3.96 -9.77 5.36
C VAL A 70 -3.45 -9.97 6.78
N ALA A 71 -3.17 -8.84 7.47
CA ALA A 71 -2.66 -8.83 8.84
C ALA A 71 -3.75 -8.51 9.87
N GLN A 72 -4.76 -7.76 9.49
CA GLN A 72 -5.88 -7.37 10.35
C GLN A 72 -7.10 -7.05 9.48
N VAL A 73 -8.29 -7.32 10.01
CA VAL A 73 -9.55 -7.02 9.33
C VAL A 73 -10.42 -6.13 10.21
N GLY A 74 -11.12 -5.19 9.58
CA GLY A 74 -12.11 -4.36 10.26
C GLY A 74 -13.35 -5.16 10.69
N ALA A 75 -14.14 -4.59 11.59
CA ALA A 75 -15.27 -5.28 12.23
C ALA A 75 -16.34 -5.79 11.25
N ASN A 76 -16.51 -5.10 10.11
CA ASN A 76 -17.52 -5.46 9.11
C ASN A 76 -16.96 -6.31 7.96
N VAL A 77 -15.67 -6.62 7.97
CA VAL A 77 -15.04 -7.38 6.88
C VAL A 77 -15.49 -8.83 6.91
N THR A 78 -15.98 -9.31 5.76
CA THR A 78 -16.44 -10.69 5.59
C THR A 78 -15.71 -11.45 4.49
N ARG A 79 -15.06 -10.74 3.55
CA ARG A 79 -14.40 -11.33 2.38
C ARG A 79 -13.04 -11.94 2.67
N TRP A 80 -12.37 -11.46 3.71
CA TRP A 80 -10.96 -11.78 3.96
C TRP A 80 -10.76 -12.24 5.40
N ARG A 81 -9.72 -13.05 5.59
CA ARG A 81 -9.24 -13.50 6.90
C ARG A 81 -7.76 -13.18 7.02
N VAL A 82 -7.29 -13.02 8.24
CA VAL A 82 -5.85 -12.88 8.52
C VAL A 82 -5.11 -14.08 7.92
N GLY A 83 -4.03 -13.77 7.19
CA GLY A 83 -3.23 -14.77 6.48
C GLY A 83 -3.58 -14.94 5.00
N ASP A 84 -4.71 -14.42 4.54
CA ASP A 84 -5.07 -14.48 3.12
C ASP A 84 -4.06 -13.70 2.28
N ARG A 85 -3.72 -14.27 1.12
CA ARG A 85 -2.82 -13.65 0.15
C ARG A 85 -3.61 -12.79 -0.81
N VAL A 86 -3.28 -11.51 -0.85
CA VAL A 86 -4.02 -10.51 -1.63
C VAL A 86 -3.07 -9.64 -2.45
N MET A 87 -3.62 -9.11 -3.54
CA MET A 87 -2.99 -8.10 -4.38
C MET A 87 -4.00 -7.02 -4.74
N GLY A 88 -3.56 -5.88 -5.22
CA GLY A 88 -4.48 -4.83 -5.63
C GLY A 88 -3.81 -3.52 -5.96
N LEU A 89 -4.65 -2.55 -6.29
CA LEU A 89 -4.28 -1.18 -6.54
C LEU A 89 -4.72 -0.31 -5.36
N VAL A 90 -3.90 0.67 -5.04
CA VAL A 90 -4.20 1.70 -4.04
C VAL A 90 -3.89 3.08 -4.60
N ALA A 91 -4.40 4.11 -3.96
CA ALA A 91 -4.18 5.50 -4.39
C ALA A 91 -2.87 6.09 -3.85
N GLY A 92 -2.09 5.31 -3.16
CA GLY A 92 -0.81 5.66 -2.53
C GLY A 92 -0.57 4.80 -1.32
N GLY A 93 0.65 4.82 -0.78
CA GLY A 93 0.98 4.13 0.45
C GLY A 93 1.56 2.72 0.30
N ALA A 94 1.74 2.20 -0.93
CA ALA A 94 2.23 0.84 -1.10
C ALA A 94 3.73 0.68 -0.85
N TRP A 95 4.50 1.77 -0.83
CA TRP A 95 5.93 1.71 -0.50
C TRP A 95 6.15 1.77 1.01
N ALA A 96 5.46 0.90 1.72
CA ALA A 96 5.53 0.76 3.17
C ALA A 96 5.39 -0.70 3.55
N GLU A 97 5.75 -1.04 4.78
CA GLU A 97 5.62 -2.42 5.26
C GLU A 97 4.16 -2.85 5.40
N GLU A 98 3.26 -1.91 5.67
CA GLU A 98 1.83 -2.17 5.79
C GLU A 98 1.01 -1.08 5.12
N LEU A 99 -0.15 -1.45 4.60
CA LEU A 99 -1.12 -0.52 4.02
C LEU A 99 -2.54 -0.89 4.40
N ILE A 100 -3.45 0.08 4.22
CA ILE A 100 -4.89 -0.09 4.42
C ILE A 100 -5.58 -0.02 3.05
N THR A 101 -6.54 -0.91 2.84
CA THR A 101 -7.40 -0.86 1.65
C THR A 101 -8.80 -1.36 2.00
N HIS A 102 -9.80 -0.92 1.23
CA HIS A 102 -11.17 -1.41 1.41
C HIS A 102 -11.23 -2.89 1.02
N GLU A 103 -12.02 -3.68 1.74
CA GLU A 103 -12.12 -5.13 1.51
C GLU A 103 -12.47 -5.51 0.06
N ARG A 104 -13.23 -4.64 -0.63
CA ARG A 104 -13.68 -4.88 -2.00
C ARG A 104 -12.65 -4.52 -3.07
N GLU A 105 -11.61 -3.81 -2.71
CA GLU A 105 -10.55 -3.40 -3.63
C GLU A 105 -9.38 -4.39 -3.66
N ALA A 106 -9.36 -5.35 -2.75
CA ALA A 106 -8.37 -6.42 -2.74
C ALA A 106 -8.82 -7.60 -3.59
N ILE A 107 -7.86 -8.27 -4.20
CA ILE A 107 -8.06 -9.42 -5.09
C ILE A 107 -7.23 -10.57 -4.54
N ALA A 108 -7.81 -11.78 -4.53
CA ALA A 108 -7.06 -12.98 -4.15
C ALA A 108 -5.93 -13.23 -5.14
N ILE A 109 -4.72 -13.50 -4.64
CA ILE A 109 -3.60 -13.88 -5.51
C ILE A 109 -3.91 -15.25 -6.10
N PRO A 110 -3.87 -15.42 -7.44
CA PRO A 110 -4.08 -16.71 -8.07
C PRO A 110 -3.10 -17.76 -7.56
N PHE A 111 -3.59 -18.98 -7.41
CA PHE A 111 -2.75 -20.10 -6.97
C PHE A 111 -1.52 -20.25 -7.89
N GLY A 112 -0.36 -20.41 -7.27
CA GLY A 112 0.89 -20.59 -7.99
C GLY A 112 1.66 -19.31 -8.30
N LEU A 113 1.08 -18.11 -8.09
CA LEU A 113 1.83 -16.86 -8.22
C LEU A 113 2.55 -16.51 -6.92
N SER A 114 3.80 -16.08 -7.05
CA SER A 114 4.54 -15.48 -5.94
C SER A 114 4.04 -14.06 -5.66
N PHE A 115 4.40 -13.50 -4.52
CA PHE A 115 4.10 -12.10 -4.24
C PHE A 115 4.75 -11.16 -5.26
N SER A 116 5.98 -11.42 -5.66
CA SER A 116 6.68 -10.61 -6.66
C SER A 116 6.00 -10.64 -8.03
N GLU A 117 5.44 -11.79 -8.42
CA GLU A 117 4.71 -11.90 -9.68
C GLU A 117 3.35 -11.22 -9.61
N ALA A 118 2.72 -11.20 -8.43
CA ALA A 118 1.39 -10.63 -8.23
C ALA A 118 1.39 -9.11 -8.07
N ALA A 119 2.50 -8.53 -7.62
CA ALA A 119 2.62 -7.10 -7.36
C ALA A 119 2.64 -6.25 -8.64
#